data_1c81914a5efac488bdef7a6bf619fe9e
#
_entry.id   1c81914a5efac488bdef7a6bf619fe9e
#
_cell.length_a   1.000
_cell.length_b   1.000
_cell.length_c   1.000
_cell.angle_alpha   90.00
_cell.angle_beta   90.00
_cell.angle_gamma   90.00
#
_symmetry.space_group_name_H-M   'P 1'
#
loop_
_entity.id
_entity.type
_entity.pdbx_description
1 polymer ?
#
loop_
_entity_poly.entity_id
_entity_poly.type
_entity_poly.pdbx_seq_one_letter_code
_entity_poly.pdbx_strand_id
1 'polypeptide(L)'
;MLGWYNNITVNFMIPGHTKFICDSLFGKIKKTYRNQKVNTVDDVEEIINKSSKSNEGFRYNGGIGWKWFDFQKMFSKENFLNLPHITKYHHFRFSNLPQDLGKVYCSENSGGVEICHKLLRNNSNFIINQKLDTIDVMNISEERKKYLYQKIRQYVEDPYKDIYYL
;
A
#
# COMPACT_ATOMS: atom_id res chain seq x y z
N MET A 1 21.49 12.18 9.66
CA MET A 1 20.30 12.39 8.82
C MET A 1 20.75 12.30 7.37
N LEU A 2 20.07 11.51 6.52
CA LEU A 2 20.53 11.30 5.13
C LEU A 2 20.33 12.54 4.23
N GLY A 3 19.61 13.56 4.72
CA GLY A 3 19.54 14.89 4.06
C GLY A 3 18.99 14.92 2.63
N TRP A 4 18.28 13.87 2.20
CA TRP A 4 17.80 13.78 0.82
C TRP A 4 16.73 14.82 0.49
N TYR A 5 15.93 15.20 1.50
CA TYR A 5 14.86 16.19 1.35
C TYR A 5 14.83 17.13 2.56
N ASN A 6 14.60 18.40 2.30
CA ASN A 6 14.41 19.40 3.36
C ASN A 6 12.99 19.33 3.93
N ASN A 7 12.02 19.14 3.07
CA ASN A 7 10.61 18.97 3.41
C ASN A 7 9.98 17.89 2.57
N ILE A 8 9.04 17.17 3.17
CA ILE A 8 8.16 16.21 2.49
C ILE A 8 6.73 16.62 2.81
N THR A 9 5.92 16.83 1.79
CA THR A 9 4.49 17.09 1.95
C THR A 9 3.70 15.94 1.34
N VAL A 10 2.79 15.37 2.13
CA VAL A 10 1.87 14.32 1.71
C VAL A 10 0.46 14.89 1.73
N ASN A 11 -0.22 14.83 0.59
CA ASN A 11 -1.56 15.35 0.45
C ASN A 11 -2.53 14.22 0.13
N PHE A 12 -3.59 14.13 0.90
CA PHE A 12 -4.69 13.20 0.67
C PHE A 12 -5.90 13.95 0.14
N MET A 13 -6.64 13.30 -0.72
CA MET A 13 -7.85 13.90 -1.27
C MET A 13 -9.03 13.73 -0.33
N ILE A 14 -9.94 14.68 -0.41
CA ILE A 14 -11.21 14.65 0.31
C ILE A 14 -12.03 13.45 -0.20
N PRO A 15 -12.59 12.63 0.70
CA PRO A 15 -13.46 11.52 0.31
C PRO A 15 -14.58 11.98 -0.63
N GLY A 16 -14.83 11.22 -1.68
CA GLY A 16 -15.84 11.54 -2.71
C GLY A 16 -15.33 12.39 -3.90
N HIS A 17 -14.14 12.95 -3.83
CA HIS A 17 -13.51 13.71 -4.94
C HIS A 17 -12.44 12.91 -5.68
N THR A 18 -12.62 11.60 -5.80
CA THR A 18 -11.61 10.66 -6.29
C THR A 18 -11.81 10.23 -7.76
N LYS A 19 -12.36 11.11 -8.60
CA LYS A 19 -12.48 10.83 -10.04
C LYS A 19 -11.15 11.08 -10.77
N PHE A 20 -10.24 10.13 -10.64
CA PHE A 20 -8.95 10.19 -11.32
C PHE A 20 -8.90 9.37 -12.60
N ILE A 21 -7.86 9.64 -13.38
CA ILE A 21 -7.52 8.81 -14.53
C ILE A 21 -7.32 7.34 -14.12
N CYS A 22 -6.80 7.08 -12.91
CA CYS A 22 -6.65 5.73 -12.36
C CYS A 22 -8.00 5.00 -12.24
N ASP A 23 -9.06 5.67 -11.75
CA ASP A 23 -10.39 5.07 -11.63
C ASP A 23 -10.94 4.70 -13.01
N SER A 24 -10.71 5.56 -14.02
CA SER A 24 -11.07 5.27 -15.40
C SER A 24 -10.33 4.04 -15.94
N LEU A 25 -9.03 3.93 -15.65
CA LEU A 25 -8.21 2.79 -16.05
C LEU A 25 -8.65 1.50 -15.34
N PHE A 26 -8.95 1.55 -14.05
CA PHE A 26 -9.56 0.42 -13.32
C PHE A 26 -10.93 0.05 -13.88
N GLY A 27 -11.72 1.04 -14.30
CA GLY A 27 -12.99 0.80 -15.00
C GLY A 27 -12.80 -0.01 -16.28
N LYS A 28 -11.76 0.28 -17.07
CA LYS A 28 -11.40 -0.50 -18.27
C LYS A 28 -11.01 -1.93 -17.93
N ILE A 29 -10.16 -2.12 -16.90
CA ILE A 29 -9.79 -3.46 -16.42
C ILE A 29 -11.04 -4.25 -16.01
N LYS A 30 -11.93 -3.66 -15.21
CA LYS A 30 -13.20 -4.27 -14.80
C LYS A 30 -14.07 -4.68 -15.98
N LYS A 31 -14.17 -3.83 -17.01
CA LYS A 31 -14.95 -4.13 -18.22
C LYS A 31 -14.36 -5.32 -18.97
N THR A 32 -13.05 -5.35 -19.14
CA THR A 32 -12.35 -6.45 -19.82
C THR A 32 -12.50 -7.74 -19.03
N TYR A 33 -12.28 -7.69 -17.71
CA TYR A 33 -12.43 -8.82 -16.80
C TYR A 33 -13.82 -9.48 -16.85
N ARG A 34 -14.90 -8.68 -16.89
CA ARG A 34 -16.28 -9.19 -16.91
C ARG A 34 -16.64 -9.94 -18.21
N ASN A 35 -15.89 -9.70 -19.27
CA ASN A 35 -16.14 -10.29 -20.59
C ASN A 35 -15.20 -11.44 -20.92
N GLN A 36 -14.37 -11.86 -19.96
CA GLN A 36 -13.39 -12.94 -20.15
C GLN A 36 -13.46 -13.94 -19.01
N LYS A 37 -13.08 -15.17 -19.30
CA LYS A 37 -12.90 -16.21 -18.30
C LYS A 37 -11.54 -16.04 -17.65
N VAL A 38 -11.48 -16.22 -16.34
CA VAL A 38 -10.28 -16.01 -15.52
C VAL A 38 -10.09 -17.24 -14.65
N ASN A 39 -9.12 -18.05 -15.00
CA ASN A 39 -8.79 -19.28 -14.29
C ASN A 39 -7.45 -19.18 -13.54
N THR A 40 -6.54 -18.36 -14.05
CA THR A 40 -5.15 -18.26 -13.58
C THR A 40 -4.75 -16.81 -13.31
N VAL A 41 -3.62 -16.63 -12.64
CA VAL A 41 -3.00 -15.32 -12.46
C VAL A 41 -2.49 -14.76 -13.80
N ASP A 42 -2.09 -15.64 -14.71
CA ASP A 42 -1.64 -15.26 -16.05
C ASP A 42 -2.80 -14.64 -16.86
N ASP A 43 -4.03 -15.17 -16.71
CA ASP A 43 -5.23 -14.57 -17.31
C ASP A 43 -5.49 -13.16 -16.76
N VAL A 44 -5.26 -12.94 -15.46
CA VAL A 44 -5.41 -11.60 -14.85
C VAL A 44 -4.39 -10.63 -15.44
N GLU A 45 -3.13 -11.03 -15.55
CA GLU A 45 -2.08 -10.22 -16.16
C GLU A 45 -2.42 -9.86 -17.61
N GLU A 46 -2.86 -10.84 -18.39
CA GLU A 46 -3.28 -10.63 -19.77
C GLU A 46 -4.46 -9.67 -19.89
N ILE A 47 -5.45 -9.78 -19.02
CA ILE A 47 -6.61 -8.87 -18.96
C ILE A 47 -6.16 -7.44 -18.67
N ILE A 48 -5.25 -7.24 -17.72
CA ILE A 48 -4.71 -5.91 -17.39
C ILE A 48 -4.04 -5.31 -18.62
N ASN A 49 -3.15 -6.07 -19.26
CA ASN A 49 -2.40 -5.63 -20.44
C ASN A 49 -3.29 -5.33 -21.65
N LYS A 50 -4.37 -6.10 -21.85
CA LYS A 50 -5.35 -5.89 -22.92
C LYS A 50 -6.33 -4.76 -22.65
N SER A 51 -6.54 -4.37 -21.41
CA SER A 51 -7.58 -3.42 -21.03
C SER A 51 -7.33 -1.99 -21.52
N SER A 52 -6.08 -1.58 -21.67
CA SER A 52 -5.66 -0.28 -22.18
C SER A 52 -4.17 -0.28 -22.53
N LYS A 53 -3.78 0.56 -23.48
CA LYS A 53 -2.36 0.82 -23.79
C LYS A 53 -1.56 1.41 -22.62
N SER A 54 -2.26 1.98 -21.65
CA SER A 54 -1.65 2.61 -20.46
C SER A 54 -1.63 1.68 -19.24
N ASN A 55 -2.21 0.49 -19.33
CA ASN A 55 -2.20 -0.50 -18.25
C ASN A 55 -1.13 -1.54 -18.51
N GLU A 56 -0.35 -1.84 -17.50
CA GLU A 56 0.67 -2.88 -17.53
C GLU A 56 0.54 -3.71 -16.26
N GLY A 57 0.42 -5.03 -16.42
CA GLY A 57 0.37 -5.99 -15.33
C GLY A 57 1.77 -6.51 -15.04
N PHE A 58 2.17 -6.48 -13.77
CA PHE A 58 3.41 -7.06 -13.31
C PHE A 58 3.13 -8.15 -12.28
N ARG A 59 3.65 -9.33 -12.53
CA ARG A 59 3.58 -10.42 -11.59
C ARG A 59 4.70 -10.30 -10.55
N TYR A 60 4.33 -10.37 -9.28
CA TYR A 60 5.31 -10.51 -8.23
C TYR A 60 5.87 -11.94 -8.23
N ASN A 61 7.15 -12.09 -8.50
CA ASN A 61 7.82 -13.39 -8.69
C ASN A 61 8.70 -13.79 -7.50
N GLY A 62 8.25 -13.51 -6.27
CA GLY A 62 8.94 -13.97 -5.06
C GLY A 62 10.19 -13.19 -4.67
N GLY A 63 10.38 -11.97 -5.23
CA GLY A 63 11.36 -11.04 -4.70
C GLY A 63 12.58 -10.73 -5.57
N ILE A 64 12.60 -11.16 -6.82
CA ILE A 64 13.62 -10.68 -7.76
C ILE A 64 13.33 -9.21 -8.06
N GLY A 65 14.10 -8.32 -7.42
CA GLY A 65 13.98 -6.86 -7.56
C GLY A 65 13.00 -6.16 -6.61
N TRP A 66 12.17 -6.88 -5.87
CA TRP A 66 11.21 -6.30 -4.92
C TRP A 66 11.52 -6.78 -3.50
N LYS A 67 11.65 -5.83 -2.57
CA LYS A 67 11.81 -6.12 -1.14
C LYS A 67 10.67 -5.51 -0.37
N TRP A 68 10.03 -6.31 0.49
CA TRP A 68 9.03 -5.85 1.44
C TRP A 68 9.70 -5.64 2.79
N PHE A 69 9.46 -4.49 3.40
CA PHE A 69 10.08 -4.13 4.68
C PHE A 69 9.06 -4.16 5.81
N ASP A 70 9.50 -4.57 7.00
CA ASP A 70 8.69 -4.54 8.21
C ASP A 70 8.60 -3.12 8.79
N PHE A 71 7.74 -2.32 8.20
CA PHE A 71 7.43 -0.99 8.70
C PHE A 71 6.67 -1.02 10.03
N GLN A 72 5.90 -2.09 10.30
CA GLN A 72 5.13 -2.20 11.53
C GLN A 72 6.04 -2.29 12.75
N LYS A 73 7.13 -3.04 12.66
CA LYS A 73 8.16 -3.13 13.69
C LYS A 73 8.86 -1.78 13.88
N MET A 74 9.20 -1.12 12.79
CA MET A 74 9.86 0.19 12.84
C MET A 74 8.99 1.26 13.48
N PHE A 75 7.71 1.35 13.06
CA PHE A 75 6.74 2.32 13.58
C PHE A 75 5.97 1.80 14.80
N SER A 76 6.64 1.06 15.67
CA SER A 76 6.04 0.52 16.88
C SER A 76 5.55 1.64 17.83
N LYS A 77 4.57 1.30 18.68
CA LYS A 77 4.06 2.21 19.72
C LYS A 77 5.09 2.54 20.78
N GLU A 78 6.18 1.81 20.85
CA GLU A 78 7.31 2.08 21.75
C GLU A 78 8.06 3.36 21.33
N ASN A 79 8.19 3.57 20.02
CA ASN A 79 8.92 4.69 19.46
C ASN A 79 8.02 5.87 19.10
N PHE A 80 6.79 5.59 18.67
CA PHE A 80 5.91 6.61 18.10
C PHE A 80 4.62 6.80 18.90
N LEU A 81 4.15 8.05 18.90
CA LEU A 81 2.85 8.45 19.42
C LEU A 81 1.79 8.32 18.32
N ASN A 82 0.57 8.03 18.71
CA ASN A 82 -0.55 8.10 17.79
C ASN A 82 -0.80 9.57 17.38
N LEU A 83 -1.11 9.80 16.13
CA LEU A 83 -1.56 11.11 15.66
C LEU A 83 -3.05 11.27 15.98
N PRO A 84 -3.43 12.17 16.89
CA PRO A 84 -4.83 12.39 17.23
C PRO A 84 -5.58 12.95 16.03
N HIS A 85 -6.82 12.53 15.86
CA HIS A 85 -7.73 13.02 14.80
C HIS A 85 -7.17 12.90 13.38
N ILE A 86 -6.32 11.92 13.09
CA ILE A 86 -5.67 11.74 11.78
C ILE A 86 -6.67 11.77 10.61
N THR A 87 -7.89 11.29 10.81
CA THR A 87 -8.95 11.26 9.78
C THR A 87 -9.49 12.62 9.38
N LYS A 88 -9.21 13.68 10.14
CA LYS A 88 -9.61 15.06 9.82
C LYS A 88 -8.60 15.77 8.93
N TYR A 89 -7.35 15.30 8.94
CA TYR A 89 -6.28 15.96 8.20
C TYR A 89 -6.14 15.39 6.79
N HIS A 90 -5.91 16.27 5.84
CA HIS A 90 -5.66 15.91 4.45
C HIS A 90 -4.26 16.30 3.97
N HIS A 91 -3.58 17.16 4.69
CA HIS A 91 -2.24 17.64 4.36
C HIS A 91 -1.30 17.41 5.54
N PHE A 92 -0.14 16.85 5.25
CA PHE A 92 0.89 16.49 6.24
C PHE A 92 2.23 16.98 5.73
N ARG A 93 2.92 17.77 6.51
CA ARG A 93 4.26 18.25 6.19
C ARG A 93 5.24 17.77 7.25
N PHE A 94 6.34 17.23 6.78
CA PHE A 94 7.49 16.82 7.56
C PHE A 94 8.69 17.69 7.18
N SER A 95 9.51 18.04 8.17
CA SER A 95 10.71 18.87 7.97
C SER A 95 11.93 18.17 8.57
N ASN A 96 13.09 18.34 7.94
CA ASN A 96 14.36 17.83 8.45
C ASN A 96 15.10 18.85 9.34
N LEU A 97 14.49 19.99 9.62
CA LEU A 97 15.08 20.97 10.55
C LEU A 97 15.22 20.34 11.94
N PRO A 98 16.33 20.60 12.68
CA PRO A 98 16.57 19.99 13.98
C PRO A 98 15.42 20.13 14.98
N GLN A 99 14.76 21.31 15.01
CA GLN A 99 13.62 21.58 15.87
C GLN A 99 12.34 20.86 15.48
N ASP A 100 12.25 20.32 14.25
CA ASP A 100 11.06 19.65 13.70
C ASP A 100 11.19 18.14 13.69
N LEU A 101 12.33 17.61 14.08
CA LEU A 101 12.56 16.19 14.10
C LEU A 101 11.54 15.45 14.97
N GLY A 102 10.92 14.42 14.41
CA GLY A 102 9.88 13.63 15.08
C GLY A 102 8.54 14.34 15.21
N LYS A 103 8.33 15.44 14.47
CA LYS A 103 7.07 16.17 14.40
C LYS A 103 6.44 16.06 13.02
N VAL A 104 5.13 16.27 12.96
CA VAL A 104 4.35 16.44 11.74
C VAL A 104 3.48 17.68 11.87
N TYR A 105 3.38 18.45 10.80
CA TYR A 105 2.49 19.57 10.67
C TYR A 105 1.29 19.16 9.83
N CYS A 106 0.09 19.26 10.38
CA CYS A 106 -1.14 18.76 9.75
C CYS A 106 -2.11 19.90 9.51
N SER A 107 -2.81 19.90 8.37
CA SER A 107 -3.94 20.77 8.13
C SER A 107 -5.11 20.02 7.49
N GLU A 108 -6.33 20.51 7.75
CA GLU A 108 -7.55 19.93 7.16
C GLU A 108 -7.71 20.35 5.70
N ASN A 109 -7.32 21.59 5.37
CA ASN A 109 -7.48 22.16 4.04
C ASN A 109 -6.14 22.60 3.46
N SER A 110 -6.04 22.63 2.14
CA SER A 110 -4.89 23.17 1.44
C SER A 110 -4.70 24.64 1.78
N GLY A 111 -3.49 25.01 2.22
CA GLY A 111 -3.19 26.38 2.69
C GLY A 111 -3.83 26.76 4.02
N GLY A 112 -4.47 25.80 4.71
CA GLY A 112 -5.06 26.01 6.03
C GLY A 112 -4.00 26.15 7.14
N VAL A 113 -4.46 26.49 8.34
CA VAL A 113 -3.59 26.58 9.54
C VAL A 113 -3.01 25.20 9.84
N GLU A 114 -1.69 25.10 9.93
CA GLU A 114 -1.00 23.89 10.32
C GLU A 114 -1.01 23.72 11.83
N ILE A 115 -1.36 22.52 12.29
CA ILE A 115 -1.26 22.09 13.69
C ILE A 115 -0.06 21.16 13.81
N CYS A 116 0.86 21.48 14.73
CA CYS A 116 2.04 20.67 14.97
C CYS A 116 1.74 19.55 15.97
N HIS A 117 2.03 18.31 15.59
CA HIS A 117 1.95 17.15 16.46
C HIS A 117 3.32 16.50 16.60
N LYS A 118 3.65 16.10 17.82
CA LYS A 118 4.82 15.28 18.08
C LYS A 118 4.49 13.82 17.83
N LEU A 119 5.28 13.15 17.01
CA LEU A 119 5.14 11.72 16.71
C LEU A 119 6.19 10.89 17.45
N LEU A 120 7.43 11.35 17.54
CA LEU A 120 8.51 10.60 18.18
C LEU A 120 8.44 10.74 19.70
N ARG A 121 8.52 9.64 20.45
CA ARG A 121 8.59 9.65 21.92
C ARG A 121 9.95 10.15 22.39
N ASN A 122 10.01 10.82 23.57
CA ASN A 122 11.26 11.35 24.13
C ASN A 122 12.29 10.26 24.41
N ASN A 123 11.85 9.08 24.85
CA ASN A 123 12.69 7.95 25.24
C ASN A 123 12.76 6.89 24.13
N SER A 124 12.49 7.27 22.88
CA SER A 124 12.60 6.30 21.80
C SER A 124 14.07 6.01 21.51
N ASN A 125 14.40 4.75 21.42
CA ASN A 125 15.68 4.27 20.91
C ASN A 125 15.68 4.21 19.37
N PHE A 126 14.80 4.99 18.73
CA PHE A 126 14.66 5.00 17.29
C PHE A 126 15.95 5.54 16.65
N ILE A 127 16.65 4.67 15.96
CA ILE A 127 17.85 5.01 15.20
C ILE A 127 17.44 5.24 13.75
N ILE A 128 17.55 6.48 13.28
CA ILE A 128 17.14 6.89 11.91
C ILE A 128 17.84 6.06 10.81
N ASN A 129 19.00 5.50 11.09
CA ASN A 129 19.77 4.68 10.16
C ASN A 129 19.58 3.18 10.37
N GLN A 130 18.58 2.76 11.14
CA GLN A 130 18.30 1.35 11.34
C GLN A 130 17.91 0.73 9.99
N LYS A 131 18.63 -0.31 9.60
CA LYS A 131 18.24 -1.11 8.43
C LYS A 131 16.92 -1.79 8.72
N LEU A 132 15.96 -1.58 7.84
CA LEU A 132 14.66 -2.25 7.95
C LEU A 132 14.82 -3.75 7.73
N ASP A 133 14.16 -4.53 8.58
CA ASP A 133 14.03 -5.96 8.36
C ASP A 133 13.16 -6.18 7.11
N THR A 134 13.48 -7.21 6.37
CA THR A 134 12.65 -7.64 5.24
C THR A 134 11.62 -8.64 5.72
N ILE A 135 10.43 -8.57 5.12
CA ILE A 135 9.36 -9.56 5.33
C ILE A 135 9.50 -10.61 4.24
N ASP A 136 9.59 -11.87 4.64
CA ASP A 136 9.51 -12.98 3.70
C ASP A 136 8.09 -13.11 3.15
N VAL A 137 7.99 -13.59 1.91
CA VAL A 137 6.69 -13.90 1.30
C VAL A 137 6.02 -15.00 2.10
N MET A 138 4.91 -14.66 2.76
CA MET A 138 4.13 -15.65 3.49
C MET A 138 3.37 -16.55 2.51
N ASN A 139 3.44 -17.85 2.75
CA ASN A 139 2.58 -18.80 2.06
C ASN A 139 1.11 -18.53 2.41
N ILE A 140 0.22 -18.90 1.50
CA ILE A 140 -1.23 -18.82 1.75
C ILE A 140 -1.56 -19.71 2.95
N SER A 141 -2.30 -19.15 3.95
CA SER A 141 -2.70 -19.93 5.12
C SER A 141 -3.58 -21.12 4.75
N GLU A 142 -3.53 -22.19 5.54
CA GLU A 142 -4.35 -23.39 5.31
C GLU A 142 -5.86 -23.07 5.32
N GLU A 143 -6.30 -22.12 6.15
CA GLU A 143 -7.69 -21.65 6.16
C GLU A 143 -8.06 -21.00 4.83
N ARG A 144 -7.15 -20.20 4.28
CA ARG A 144 -7.37 -19.57 2.98
C ARG A 144 -7.37 -20.59 1.84
N LYS A 145 -6.48 -21.57 1.86
CA LYS A 145 -6.49 -22.69 0.91
C LYS A 145 -7.82 -23.43 0.95
N LYS A 146 -8.28 -23.79 2.17
CA LYS A 146 -9.58 -24.45 2.37
C LYS A 146 -10.75 -23.62 1.84
N TYR A 147 -10.74 -22.32 2.09
CA TYR A 147 -11.76 -21.41 1.55
C TYR A 147 -11.75 -21.41 0.02
N LEU A 148 -10.58 -21.29 -0.60
CA LEU A 148 -10.44 -21.29 -2.06
C LEU A 148 -10.96 -22.61 -2.65
N TYR A 149 -10.57 -23.74 -2.07
CA TYR A 149 -11.02 -25.04 -2.49
C TYR A 149 -12.55 -25.20 -2.41
N GLN A 150 -13.16 -24.83 -1.29
CA GLN A 150 -14.58 -25.01 -1.05
C GLN A 150 -15.48 -24.02 -1.81
N LYS A 151 -15.02 -22.76 -1.96
CA LYS A 151 -15.87 -21.67 -2.45
C LYS A 151 -15.53 -21.19 -3.85
N ILE A 152 -14.26 -21.25 -4.24
CA ILE A 152 -13.81 -20.64 -5.50
C ILE A 152 -13.57 -21.69 -6.58
N ARG A 153 -13.03 -22.87 -6.22
CA ARG A 153 -12.69 -23.94 -7.15
C ARG A 153 -13.82 -24.29 -8.14
N GLN A 154 -15.06 -24.26 -7.70
CA GLN A 154 -16.22 -24.58 -8.53
C GLN A 154 -16.40 -23.66 -9.75
N TYR A 155 -15.85 -22.44 -9.70
CA TYR A 155 -15.92 -21.44 -10.77
C TYR A 155 -14.72 -21.47 -11.71
N VAL A 156 -13.74 -22.32 -11.43
CA VAL A 156 -12.53 -22.50 -12.24
C VAL A 156 -12.74 -23.65 -13.20
N GLU A 157 -12.32 -23.52 -14.44
CA GLU A 157 -12.46 -24.56 -15.48
C GLU A 157 -11.32 -25.58 -15.40
N ASP A 158 -11.60 -26.81 -15.84
CA ASP A 158 -10.55 -27.78 -16.06
C ASP A 158 -9.67 -27.37 -17.26
N PRO A 159 -8.33 -27.54 -17.22
CA PRO A 159 -7.54 -28.30 -16.21
C PRO A 159 -7.03 -27.43 -15.05
N TYR A 160 -7.49 -26.18 -14.88
CA TYR A 160 -6.92 -25.20 -13.95
C TYR A 160 -7.40 -25.33 -12.50
N LYS A 161 -8.43 -26.16 -12.25
CA LYS A 161 -9.10 -26.27 -10.94
C LYS A 161 -8.17 -26.51 -9.76
N ASP A 162 -7.10 -27.25 -9.96
CA ASP A 162 -6.23 -27.71 -8.87
C ASP A 162 -4.84 -27.06 -8.87
N ILE A 163 -4.57 -26.08 -9.75
CA ILE A 163 -3.26 -25.43 -9.84
C ILE A 163 -2.91 -24.63 -8.57
N TYR A 164 -3.91 -24.04 -7.89
CA TYR A 164 -3.69 -23.12 -6.76
C TYR A 164 -4.22 -23.65 -5.42
N TYR A 165 -4.69 -24.89 -5.34
CA TYR A 165 -5.43 -25.40 -4.18
C TYR A 165 -4.76 -26.59 -3.49
N LEU A 166 -3.61 -27.03 -3.99
CA LEU A 166 -2.80 -28.11 -3.42
C LEU A 166 -1.75 -27.62 -2.43
#